data_a77d1423f2fac38cde2f9cdd0b9eb6ec
#
_entry.id   a77d1423f2fac38cde2f9cdd0b9eb6ec
#
_cell.length_a   1.000
_cell.length_b   1.000
_cell.length_c   1.000
_cell.angle_alpha   90.00
_cell.angle_beta   90.00
_cell.angle_gamma   90.00
#
_symmetry.space_group_name_H-M   'P 1'
#
loop_
_entity.id
_entity.type
_entity.pdbx_description
1 polymer ?
#
loop_
_entity_poly.entity_id
_entity_poly.type
_entity_poly.pdbx_seq_one_letter_code
_entity_poly.pdbx_strand_id
1 'polypeptide(L)'
;MTKQVIKTIVVDDEPLARKGLRARLERHDDVQVLAECQNGLEAVSSISQHRPDLVFLDIQMPGLNGFQVIHKLRELKQPIPMIVFVTAYDSYAIKAFDVHALDYLLKPADDERLGAALNKVREYFSTQHQDEQSQKLVSLVAELTG
;
A
#
# COMPACT_ATOMS: atom_id res chain seq x y z
N MET A 1 -23.42 1.52 10.59
CA MET A 1 -22.37 0.73 9.93
C MET A 1 -21.03 1.45 10.00
N THR A 2 -20.05 0.79 10.52
CA THR A 2 -18.69 1.34 10.54
C THR A 2 -18.09 1.27 9.13
N LYS A 3 -17.69 2.42 8.62
CA LYS A 3 -17.01 2.52 7.33
C LYS A 3 -15.63 1.91 7.47
N GLN A 4 -15.26 1.01 6.55
CA GLN A 4 -13.92 0.46 6.52
C GLN A 4 -12.95 1.53 6.05
N VAL A 5 -11.88 1.73 6.82
CA VAL A 5 -10.85 2.72 6.53
C VAL A 5 -9.60 1.99 6.08
N ILE A 6 -9.04 2.44 4.95
CA ILE A 6 -7.80 1.90 4.39
C ILE A 6 -6.65 2.72 4.95
N LYS A 7 -5.89 2.13 5.86
CA LYS A 7 -4.75 2.78 6.50
C LYS A 7 -3.58 2.82 5.54
N THR A 8 -3.10 4.01 5.24
CA THR A 8 -2.20 4.25 4.11
C THR A 8 -0.95 5.01 4.55
N ILE A 9 0.18 4.66 3.96
CA ILE A 9 1.44 5.40 4.10
C ILE A 9 1.89 5.85 2.71
N VAL A 10 2.42 7.07 2.62
CA VAL A 10 2.96 7.64 1.39
C VAL A 10 4.46 7.77 1.53
N VAL A 11 5.21 7.19 0.59
CA VAL A 11 6.68 7.20 0.58
C VAL A 11 7.19 7.83 -0.70
N ASP A 12 7.83 8.98 -0.59
CA ASP A 12 8.41 9.69 -1.73
C ASP A 12 9.46 10.65 -1.20
N ASP A 13 10.64 10.68 -1.83
CA ASP A 13 11.73 11.58 -1.43
C ASP A 13 11.50 13.02 -1.90
N GLU A 14 10.58 13.25 -2.83
CA GLU A 14 10.24 14.58 -3.33
C GLU A 14 9.10 15.18 -2.49
N PRO A 15 9.35 16.26 -1.73
CA PRO A 15 8.31 16.81 -0.84
C PRO A 15 7.04 17.25 -1.56
N LEU A 16 7.17 17.86 -2.75
CA LEU A 16 6.00 18.32 -3.51
C LEU A 16 5.16 17.17 -4.03
N ALA A 17 5.81 16.11 -4.53
CA ALA A 17 5.11 14.92 -5.00
C ALA A 17 4.38 14.22 -3.84
N ARG A 18 5.06 14.09 -2.69
CA ARG A 18 4.49 13.48 -1.50
C ARG A 18 3.27 14.24 -0.98
N LYS A 19 3.39 15.56 -0.87
CA LYS A 19 2.30 16.42 -0.40
C LYS A 19 1.13 16.43 -1.38
N GLY A 20 1.43 16.47 -2.67
CA GLY A 20 0.40 16.44 -3.71
C GLY A 20 -0.42 15.15 -3.69
N LEU A 21 0.26 14.01 -3.55
CA LEU A 21 -0.40 12.72 -3.45
C LEU A 21 -1.26 12.64 -2.19
N ARG A 22 -0.70 13.06 -1.04
CA ARG A 22 -1.45 13.09 0.22
C ARG A 22 -2.73 13.93 0.09
N ALA A 23 -2.64 15.11 -0.49
CA ALA A 23 -3.80 15.99 -0.66
C ALA A 23 -4.89 15.33 -1.51
N ARG A 24 -4.50 14.59 -2.57
CA ARG A 24 -5.45 13.86 -3.40
C ARG A 24 -6.09 12.69 -2.66
N LEU A 25 -5.30 11.96 -1.87
CA LEU A 25 -5.81 10.84 -1.09
C LEU A 25 -6.80 11.30 -0.02
N GLU A 26 -6.57 12.46 0.59
CA GLU A 26 -7.45 13.01 1.61
C GLU A 26 -8.85 13.36 1.09
N ARG A 27 -9.05 13.44 -0.22
CA ARG A 27 -10.37 13.63 -0.83
C ARG A 27 -11.22 12.37 -0.80
N HIS A 28 -10.62 11.22 -0.48
CA HIS A 28 -11.32 9.93 -0.40
C HIS A 28 -11.59 9.60 1.07
N ASP A 29 -12.87 9.53 1.43
CA ASP A 29 -13.30 9.36 2.82
C ASP A 29 -12.83 8.04 3.45
N ASP A 30 -12.60 7.02 2.62
CA ASP A 30 -12.19 5.70 3.09
C ASP A 30 -10.67 5.51 3.16
N VAL A 31 -9.90 6.55 2.85
CA VAL A 31 -8.43 6.50 2.90
C VAL A 31 -7.95 7.37 4.05
N GLN A 32 -7.16 6.76 4.95
CA GLN A 32 -6.55 7.48 6.06
C GLN A 32 -5.03 7.44 5.89
N VAL A 33 -4.41 8.60 5.70
CA VAL A 33 -2.95 8.69 5.60
C VAL A 33 -2.37 8.76 7.02
N LEU A 34 -1.69 7.69 7.44
CA LEU A 34 -1.11 7.58 8.77
C LEU A 34 0.24 8.29 8.88
N ALA A 35 1.02 8.28 7.81
CA ALA A 35 2.37 8.83 7.82
C ALA A 35 2.86 9.11 6.42
N GLU A 36 3.82 10.03 6.33
CA GLU A 36 4.60 10.30 5.13
C GLU A 36 6.04 9.97 5.42
N CYS A 37 6.72 9.32 4.47
CA CYS A 37 8.12 8.95 4.59
C CYS A 37 8.90 9.53 3.42
N GLN A 38 10.12 9.99 3.69
CA GLN A 38 10.95 10.64 2.67
C GLN A 38 12.07 9.75 2.14
N ASN A 39 12.24 8.55 2.68
CA ASN A 39 13.25 7.60 2.22
C ASN A 39 12.86 6.17 2.60
N GLY A 40 13.63 5.21 2.09
CA GLY A 40 13.33 3.79 2.30
C GLY A 40 13.49 3.32 3.74
N LEU A 41 14.46 3.86 4.47
CA LEU A 41 14.66 3.49 5.87
C LEU A 41 13.49 3.93 6.73
N GLU A 42 13.01 5.16 6.54
CA GLU A 42 11.80 5.64 7.21
C GLU A 42 10.59 4.78 6.85
N ALA A 43 10.50 4.39 5.58
CA ALA A 43 9.40 3.56 5.11
C ALA A 43 9.37 2.21 5.83
N VAL A 44 10.50 1.51 5.93
CA VAL A 44 10.59 0.23 6.63
C VAL A 44 10.16 0.39 8.09
N SER A 45 10.68 1.40 8.77
CA SER A 45 10.35 1.66 10.17
C SER A 45 8.87 1.98 10.35
N SER A 46 8.33 2.87 9.52
CA SER A 46 6.95 3.31 9.61
C SER A 46 5.96 2.19 9.29
N ILE A 47 6.25 1.39 8.27
CA ILE A 47 5.42 0.24 7.90
C ILE A 47 5.41 -0.80 9.02
N SER A 48 6.58 -1.07 9.61
CA SER A 48 6.68 -2.03 10.72
C SER A 48 5.92 -1.56 11.96
N GLN A 49 5.94 -0.25 12.23
CA GLN A 49 5.28 0.34 13.39
C GLN A 49 3.77 0.44 13.21
N HIS A 50 3.32 0.95 12.08
CA HIS A 50 1.90 1.28 11.86
C HIS A 50 1.10 0.13 11.23
N ARG A 51 1.75 -0.82 10.58
CA ARG A 51 1.11 -1.94 9.87
C ARG A 51 -0.05 -1.46 8.99
N PRO A 52 0.26 -0.63 7.98
CA PRO A 52 -0.77 -0.09 7.10
C PRO A 52 -1.36 -1.16 6.21
N ASP A 53 -2.52 -0.87 5.63
CA ASP A 53 -3.15 -1.73 4.63
C ASP A 53 -2.57 -1.48 3.24
N LEU A 54 -2.12 -0.25 2.97
CA LEU A 54 -1.71 0.23 1.66
C LEU A 54 -0.50 1.15 1.79
N VAL A 55 0.45 0.99 0.87
CA VAL A 55 1.60 1.92 0.76
C VAL A 55 1.73 2.38 -0.68
N PHE A 56 1.73 3.70 -0.87
CA PHE A 56 2.15 4.33 -2.12
C PHE A 56 3.66 4.54 -2.02
N LEU A 57 4.40 3.93 -2.92
CA LEU A 57 5.86 3.78 -2.77
C LEU A 57 6.57 4.20 -4.05
N ASP A 58 7.43 5.22 -3.93
CA ASP A 58 8.33 5.57 -5.04
C ASP A 58 9.42 4.51 -5.14
N ILE A 59 9.91 4.29 -6.34
CA ILE A 59 10.97 3.32 -6.59
C ILE A 59 12.34 3.95 -6.40
N GLN A 60 12.59 5.11 -7.03
CA GLN A 60 13.90 5.74 -6.95
C GLN A 60 13.97 6.73 -5.79
N MET A 61 14.70 6.32 -4.77
CA MET A 61 14.95 7.13 -3.57
C MET A 61 16.38 6.91 -3.11
N PRO A 62 17.01 7.91 -2.47
CA PRO A 62 18.36 7.72 -1.89
C PRO A 62 18.34 6.61 -0.83
N GLY A 63 19.40 5.83 -0.78
CA GLY A 63 19.51 4.69 0.11
C GLY A 63 18.72 3.50 -0.42
N LEU A 64 17.75 3.02 0.34
CA LEU A 64 16.89 1.91 -0.11
C LEU A 64 15.88 2.40 -1.16
N ASN A 65 15.85 1.76 -2.32
CA ASN A 65 14.80 2.01 -3.31
C ASN A 65 13.51 1.26 -2.93
N GLY A 66 12.43 1.48 -3.71
CA GLY A 66 11.15 0.86 -3.39
C GLY A 66 11.17 -0.66 -3.34
N PHE A 67 11.91 -1.31 -4.21
CA PHE A 67 12.03 -2.78 -4.21
C PHE A 67 12.81 -3.28 -3.00
N GLN A 68 13.85 -2.54 -2.61
CA GLN A 68 14.65 -2.87 -1.44
C GLN A 68 13.86 -2.71 -0.14
N VAL A 69 12.93 -1.76 -0.09
CA VAL A 69 12.00 -1.62 1.05
C VAL A 69 11.18 -2.90 1.22
N ILE A 70 10.60 -3.42 0.13
CA ILE A 70 9.82 -4.65 0.17
C ILE A 70 10.69 -5.83 0.59
N HIS A 71 11.88 -5.94 0.02
CA HIS A 71 12.85 -7.00 0.35
C HIS A 71 13.21 -6.95 1.84
N LYS A 72 13.45 -5.77 2.37
CA LYS A 72 13.80 -5.59 3.79
C LYS A 72 12.65 -6.00 4.70
N LEU A 73 11.42 -5.67 4.34
CA LEU A 73 10.24 -6.10 5.10
C LEU A 73 10.13 -7.62 5.12
N ARG A 74 10.41 -8.29 4.00
CA ARG A 74 10.43 -9.75 3.93
C ARG A 74 11.51 -10.36 4.82
N GLU A 75 12.71 -9.78 4.80
CA GLU A 75 13.81 -10.22 5.67
C GLU A 75 13.42 -10.13 7.14
N LEU A 76 12.72 -9.07 7.52
CA LEU A 76 12.27 -8.85 8.88
C LEU A 76 11.01 -9.64 9.23
N LYS A 77 10.49 -10.43 8.28
CA LYS A 77 9.26 -11.22 8.42
C LYS A 77 8.05 -10.36 8.80
N GLN A 78 8.04 -9.12 8.30
CA GLN A 78 6.90 -8.22 8.48
C GLN A 78 5.84 -8.50 7.41
N PRO A 79 4.55 -8.32 7.76
CA PRO A 79 3.51 -8.41 6.74
C PRO A 79 3.73 -7.36 5.65
N ILE A 80 3.54 -7.77 4.39
CA ILE A 80 3.68 -6.86 3.25
C ILE A 80 2.30 -6.26 2.96
N PRO A 81 2.13 -4.94 3.07
CA PRO A 81 0.86 -4.30 2.73
C PRO A 81 0.61 -4.34 1.23
N MET A 82 -0.59 -3.93 0.81
CA MET A 82 -0.82 -3.65 -0.60
C MET A 82 0.13 -2.55 -1.04
N ILE A 83 0.78 -2.74 -2.19
CA ILE A 83 1.77 -1.78 -2.72
C ILE A 83 1.25 -1.21 -4.04
N VAL A 84 1.23 0.10 -4.13
CA VAL A 84 1.04 0.83 -5.39
C VAL A 84 2.28 1.68 -5.60
N PHE A 85 3.04 1.38 -6.65
CA PHE A 85 4.21 2.18 -6.97
C PHE A 85 3.80 3.49 -7.65
N VAL A 86 4.44 4.58 -7.28
CA VAL A 86 4.26 5.90 -7.91
C VAL A 86 5.64 6.43 -8.25
N THR A 87 5.99 6.42 -9.52
CA THR A 87 7.35 6.74 -9.96
C THR A 87 7.35 7.50 -11.29
N ALA A 88 8.44 8.21 -11.57
CA ALA A 88 8.64 8.90 -12.84
C ALA A 88 9.12 7.95 -13.96
N TYR A 89 9.42 6.70 -13.65
CA TYR A 89 10.08 5.77 -14.56
C TYR A 89 9.17 4.60 -14.94
N ASP A 90 8.99 4.37 -16.25
CA ASP A 90 8.17 3.26 -16.75
C ASP A 90 8.94 1.94 -16.85
N SER A 91 10.26 1.98 -16.75
CA SER A 91 11.13 0.80 -16.94
C SER A 91 11.02 -0.26 -15.85
N TYR A 92 10.37 0.06 -14.72
CA TYR A 92 10.26 -0.85 -13.58
C TYR A 92 8.94 -1.61 -13.51
N ALA A 93 8.06 -1.45 -14.52
CA ALA A 93 6.71 -2.05 -14.46
C ALA A 93 6.74 -3.58 -14.36
N ILE A 94 7.64 -4.24 -15.10
CA ILE A 94 7.77 -5.71 -15.07
C ILE A 94 8.24 -6.15 -13.68
N LYS A 95 9.22 -5.46 -13.12
CA LYS A 95 9.74 -5.77 -11.79
C LYS A 95 8.70 -5.55 -10.70
N ALA A 96 7.85 -4.54 -10.86
CA ALA A 96 6.73 -4.28 -9.97
C ALA A 96 5.74 -5.45 -9.98
N PHE A 97 5.46 -6.00 -11.15
CA PHE A 97 4.62 -7.19 -11.30
C PHE A 97 5.22 -8.39 -10.56
N ASP A 98 6.54 -8.58 -10.65
CA ASP A 98 7.24 -9.69 -9.98
C ASP A 98 7.15 -9.63 -8.46
N VAL A 99 7.04 -8.45 -7.88
CA VAL A 99 6.90 -8.30 -6.42
C VAL A 99 5.43 -8.20 -5.98
N HIS A 100 4.50 -8.49 -6.89
CA HIS A 100 3.06 -8.49 -6.64
C HIS A 100 2.49 -7.14 -6.21
N ALA A 101 3.01 -6.05 -6.79
CA ALA A 101 2.41 -4.73 -6.61
C ALA A 101 1.00 -4.73 -7.20
N LEU A 102 0.10 -4.05 -6.53
CA LEU A 102 -1.30 -3.98 -6.95
C LEU A 102 -1.48 -3.08 -8.18
N ASP A 103 -0.70 -2.01 -8.26
CA ASP A 103 -0.72 -1.12 -9.42
C ASP A 103 0.60 -0.35 -9.54
N TYR A 104 0.75 0.34 -10.66
CA TYR A 104 1.95 1.09 -11.01
C TYR A 104 1.52 2.40 -11.67
N LEU A 105 1.79 3.53 -11.00
CA LEU A 105 1.40 4.84 -11.46
C LEU A 105 2.62 5.65 -11.90
N LEU A 106 2.53 6.25 -13.08
CA LEU A 106 3.57 7.18 -13.56
C LEU A 106 3.27 8.60 -13.09
N LYS A 107 4.28 9.28 -12.59
CA LYS A 107 4.18 10.68 -12.20
C LYS A 107 4.13 11.59 -13.44
N PRO A 108 3.31 12.64 -13.43
CA PRO A 108 2.32 12.96 -12.40
C PRO A 108 1.05 12.11 -12.59
N ALA A 109 0.62 11.41 -11.55
CA ALA A 109 -0.61 10.64 -11.60
C ALA A 109 -1.79 11.59 -11.39
N ASP A 110 -2.72 11.65 -12.36
CA ASP A 110 -3.90 12.48 -12.23
C ASP A 110 -4.97 11.82 -11.34
N ASP A 111 -6.05 12.56 -11.06
CA ASP A 111 -7.11 12.08 -10.19
C ASP A 111 -7.81 10.85 -10.75
N GLU A 112 -7.96 10.77 -12.07
CA GLU A 112 -8.60 9.64 -12.74
C GLU A 112 -7.77 8.37 -12.57
N ARG A 113 -6.46 8.47 -12.81
CA ARG A 113 -5.55 7.32 -12.71
C ARG A 113 -5.40 6.88 -11.25
N LEU A 114 -5.32 7.83 -10.32
CA LEU A 114 -5.30 7.52 -8.90
C LEU A 114 -6.60 6.84 -8.46
N GLY A 115 -7.74 7.35 -8.92
CA GLY A 115 -9.03 6.75 -8.64
C GLY A 115 -9.13 5.31 -9.11
N ALA A 116 -8.61 5.01 -10.31
CA ALA A 116 -8.59 3.65 -10.83
C ALA A 116 -7.75 2.72 -9.95
N ALA A 117 -6.60 3.19 -9.47
CA ALA A 117 -5.75 2.41 -8.55
C ALA A 117 -6.47 2.16 -7.23
N LEU A 118 -7.13 3.18 -6.68
CA LEU A 118 -7.88 3.04 -5.43
C LEU A 118 -9.04 2.07 -5.57
N ASN A 119 -9.68 2.01 -6.73
CA ASN A 119 -10.74 1.02 -6.97
C ASN A 119 -10.19 -0.40 -6.89
N LYS A 120 -9.00 -0.65 -7.45
CA LYS A 120 -8.33 -1.95 -7.32
C LYS A 120 -8.02 -2.26 -5.85
N VAL A 121 -7.55 -1.26 -5.11
CA VAL A 121 -7.26 -1.39 -3.68
C VAL A 121 -8.53 -1.78 -2.91
N ARG A 122 -9.63 -1.12 -3.19
CA ARG A 122 -10.91 -1.38 -2.52
C ARG A 122 -11.39 -2.79 -2.78
N GLU A 123 -11.31 -3.26 -4.03
CA GLU A 123 -11.71 -4.62 -4.39
C GLU A 123 -10.87 -5.65 -3.65
N TYR A 124 -9.55 -5.48 -3.66
CA TYR A 124 -8.64 -6.40 -3.00
C TYR A 124 -8.86 -6.39 -1.48
N PHE A 125 -9.01 -5.21 -0.89
CA PHE A 125 -9.25 -5.03 0.54
C PHE A 125 -10.55 -5.71 0.97
N SER A 126 -11.60 -5.53 0.21
CA SER A 126 -12.91 -6.15 0.46
C SER A 126 -12.82 -7.67 0.38
N THR A 127 -12.14 -8.20 -0.65
CA THR A 127 -11.97 -9.64 -0.83
C THR A 127 -11.18 -10.26 0.33
N GLN A 128 -10.11 -9.62 0.78
CA GLN A 128 -9.34 -10.10 1.92
C GLN A 128 -10.17 -10.13 3.20
N HIS A 129 -10.98 -9.12 3.45
CA HIS A 129 -11.86 -9.09 4.60
C HIS A 129 -12.90 -10.22 4.55
N GLN A 130 -13.46 -10.49 3.36
CA GLN A 130 -14.40 -11.59 3.19
C GLN A 130 -13.73 -12.95 3.45
N ASP A 131 -12.52 -13.14 2.95
CA ASP A 131 -11.78 -14.38 3.15
C ASP A 131 -11.47 -14.60 4.63
N GLU A 132 -11.04 -13.56 5.33
CA GLU A 132 -10.78 -13.63 6.77
C GLU A 132 -12.04 -14.00 7.56
N GLN A 133 -13.16 -13.37 7.23
CA GLN A 133 -14.44 -13.68 7.87
C GLN A 133 -14.90 -15.11 7.58
N SER A 134 -14.72 -15.57 6.34
CA SER A 134 -15.04 -16.93 5.95
C SER A 134 -14.20 -17.95 6.70
N GLN A 135 -12.91 -17.69 6.83
CA GLN A 135 -11.99 -18.55 7.58
C GLN A 135 -12.36 -18.61 9.04
N LYS A 136 -12.70 -17.48 9.65
CA LYS A 136 -13.15 -17.44 11.06
C LYS A 136 -14.42 -18.24 11.26
N LEU A 137 -15.35 -18.11 10.32
CA LEU A 137 -16.60 -18.86 10.39
C LEU A 137 -16.38 -20.37 10.28
N VAL A 138 -15.54 -20.79 9.33
CA VAL A 138 -15.17 -22.21 9.16
C VAL A 138 -14.52 -22.75 10.42
N SER A 139 -13.59 -22.00 11.02
CA SER A 139 -12.92 -22.40 12.26
C SER A 139 -13.90 -22.56 13.41
N LEU A 140 -14.86 -21.63 13.52
CA LEU A 140 -15.89 -21.68 14.57
C LEU A 140 -16.79 -22.91 14.41
N VAL A 141 -17.22 -23.20 13.18
CA VAL A 141 -18.04 -24.38 12.87
C VAL A 141 -17.26 -25.66 13.22
N ALA A 142 -15.96 -25.72 12.87
CA ALA A 142 -15.13 -26.85 13.19
C ALA A 142 -15.02 -27.08 14.70
N GLU A 143 -14.90 -26.02 15.49
CA GLU A 143 -14.89 -26.12 16.96
C GLU A 143 -16.19 -26.65 17.52
N LEU A 144 -17.32 -26.24 16.93
CA LEU A 144 -18.65 -26.66 17.40
C LEU A 144 -18.98 -28.10 17.03
N THR A 145 -18.42 -28.60 15.94
CA THR A 145 -18.74 -29.96 15.42
C THR A 145 -17.66 -30.99 15.71
N GLY A 146 -16.52 -30.54 16.14
CA GLY A 146 -15.37 -31.40 16.46
C GLY A 146 -15.39 -31.77 17.91
#